data_ee5189899892b7da23ad66cacb3220dd
#
_entry.id   ee5189899892b7da23ad66cacb3220dd
#
_cell.length_a   1.000
_cell.length_b   1.000
_cell.length_c   1.000
_cell.angle_alpha   90.00
_cell.angle_beta   90.00
_cell.angle_gamma   90.00
#
_symmetry.space_group_name_H-M   'P 1'
#
loop_
_entity.id
_entity.type
_entity.pdbx_description
1 polymer ?
#
loop_
_entity_poly.entity_id
_entity_poly.type
_entity_poly.pdbx_seq_one_letter_code
_entity_poly.pdbx_strand_id
1 'polypeptide(L)'
;MFAKIWTDYIAPLLGRPPRFQAAALCYRYGDAGLEVLLITSRTTKRWILPKGWPKPGTDAGGTALEEAWEEAGIKPRGGRPRRIGRYRYDKV
;
A
#
# COMPACT_ATOMS: atom_id res chain seq x y z
N MET A 1 -13.63 -4.24 -1.63
CA MET A 1 -13.58 -3.24 -0.55
C MET A 1 -12.18 -3.21 0.03
N PHE A 2 -11.70 -2.04 0.37
CA PHE A 2 -10.34 -1.96 0.89
C PHE A 2 -10.14 -0.68 1.68
N ALA A 3 -9.08 -0.70 2.49
CA ALA A 3 -8.55 0.48 3.16
C ALA A 3 -7.10 0.67 2.73
N LYS A 4 -6.55 1.82 3.00
CA LYS A 4 -5.16 2.12 2.66
C LYS A 4 -4.34 2.37 3.91
N ILE A 5 -3.06 2.07 3.82
CA ILE A 5 -2.08 2.37 4.84
C ILE A 5 -1.07 3.33 4.23
N TRP A 6 -0.76 4.40 4.95
CA TRP A 6 0.35 5.26 4.60
C TRP A 6 1.61 4.68 5.21
N THR A 7 2.64 4.61 4.42
CA THR A 7 3.91 4.12 4.89
C THR A 7 4.95 5.22 4.78
N ASP A 8 5.45 5.66 5.92
CA ASP A 8 6.62 6.53 5.96
C ASP A 8 7.82 5.64 6.15
N TYR A 9 8.84 5.83 5.34
CA TYR A 9 10.09 5.18 5.66
C TYR A 9 11.25 6.15 5.57
N ILE A 10 12.27 5.85 6.33
CA ILE A 10 13.41 6.70 6.53
C ILE A 10 14.64 5.96 6.04
N ALA A 11 15.51 6.67 5.33
CA ALA A 11 16.83 6.16 5.05
C ALA A 11 17.71 6.50 6.24
N PRO A 12 17.96 5.58 7.15
CA PRO A 12 18.41 5.93 8.49
C PRO A 12 19.83 6.40 8.58
N LEU A 13 20.66 6.04 7.64
CA LEU A 13 22.10 6.20 7.81
C LEU A 13 22.66 7.50 7.29
N LEU A 14 21.91 8.28 6.55
CA LEU A 14 22.48 9.41 5.84
C LEU A 14 21.70 10.70 6.04
N GLY A 15 20.88 10.77 7.06
CA GLY A 15 20.09 11.96 7.30
C GLY A 15 19.11 12.30 6.19
N ARG A 16 18.77 11.35 5.36
CA ARG A 16 17.80 11.57 4.30
C ARG A 16 16.44 11.84 4.90
N PRO A 17 15.67 12.75 4.31
CA PRO A 17 14.33 12.99 4.80
C PRO A 17 13.47 11.74 4.63
N PRO A 18 12.51 11.52 5.52
CA PRO A 18 11.58 10.44 5.36
C PRO A 18 10.77 10.63 4.08
N ARG A 19 10.48 9.53 3.42
CA ARG A 19 9.59 9.49 2.28
C ARG A 19 8.38 8.65 2.65
N PHE A 20 7.25 8.95 2.04
CA PHE A 20 6.11 8.11 2.30
C PHE A 20 5.56 7.50 1.02
N GLN A 21 4.94 6.36 1.20
CA GLN A 21 4.25 5.65 0.15
C GLN A 21 2.81 5.44 0.60
N ALA A 22 1.94 5.27 -0.35
CA ALA A 22 0.58 4.84 -0.06
C ALA A 22 0.46 3.37 -0.37
N ALA A 23 -0.16 2.63 0.51
CA ALA A 23 -0.39 1.20 0.34
C ALA A 23 -1.87 0.92 0.38
N ALA A 24 -2.29 -0.07 -0.39
CA ALA A 24 -3.67 -0.53 -0.41
C ALA A 24 -3.80 -1.81 0.41
N LEU A 25 -4.64 -1.78 1.42
CA LEU A 25 -5.04 -2.99 2.11
C LEU A 25 -6.37 -3.43 1.54
N CYS A 26 -6.30 -4.32 0.56
CA CYS A 26 -7.47 -4.87 -0.10
C CYS A 26 -7.92 -6.11 0.64
N TYR A 27 -9.20 -6.21 0.95
CA TYR A 27 -9.68 -7.36 1.70
C TYR A 27 -11.04 -7.82 1.20
N ARG A 28 -11.33 -9.06 1.52
CA ARG A 28 -12.65 -9.66 1.27
C ARG A 28 -12.94 -10.65 2.38
N TYR A 29 -14.20 -11.03 2.47
CA TYR A 29 -14.61 -12.11 3.36
C TYR A 29 -14.74 -13.39 2.53
N GLY A 30 -13.88 -14.34 2.83
CA GLY A 30 -13.92 -15.66 2.22
C GLY A 30 -14.60 -16.68 3.11
N ASP A 31 -14.60 -17.93 2.70
CA ASP A 31 -15.27 -19.01 3.46
C ASP A 31 -14.67 -19.21 4.84
N ALA A 32 -13.36 -19.02 4.95
CA ALA A 32 -12.65 -19.22 6.21
C ALA A 32 -12.49 -17.93 7.02
N GLY A 33 -13.05 -16.83 6.59
CA GLY A 33 -12.98 -15.55 7.28
C GLY A 33 -12.38 -14.46 6.43
N LEU A 34 -11.82 -13.44 7.08
CA LEU A 34 -11.24 -12.29 6.42
C LEU A 34 -9.95 -12.65 5.70
N GLU A 35 -9.86 -12.24 4.45
CA GLU A 35 -8.68 -12.43 3.62
C GLU A 35 -8.12 -11.09 3.20
N VAL A 36 -6.81 -10.96 3.21
CA VAL A 36 -6.11 -9.76 2.79
C VAL A 36 -5.22 -10.10 1.59
N LEU A 37 -5.26 -9.22 0.60
CA LEU A 37 -4.46 -9.41 -0.60
C LEU A 37 -3.02 -9.00 -0.33
N LEU A 38 -2.10 -9.90 -0.63
CA LEU A 38 -0.66 -9.62 -0.62
C LEU A 38 -0.09 -9.98 -1.97
N ILE A 39 0.96 -9.28 -2.33
CA ILE A 39 1.75 -9.57 -3.52
C ILE A 39 3.19 -9.86 -3.10
N THR A 40 3.98 -10.38 -4.01
CA THR A 40 5.40 -10.59 -3.72
C THR A 40 6.22 -9.49 -4.36
N SER A 41 7.20 -8.99 -3.63
CA SER A 41 8.17 -8.05 -4.18
C SER A 41 9.08 -8.78 -5.17
N ARG A 42 9.55 -8.05 -6.18
CA ARG A 42 10.35 -8.66 -7.24
C ARG A 42 11.71 -9.14 -6.75
N THR A 43 12.37 -8.31 -5.97
CA THR A 43 13.77 -8.56 -5.59
C THR A 43 13.87 -9.46 -4.39
N THR A 44 13.16 -9.13 -3.33
CA THR A 44 13.29 -9.86 -2.06
C THR A 44 12.30 -10.99 -1.92
N LYS A 45 11.31 -11.07 -2.80
CA LYS A 45 10.26 -12.11 -2.78
C LYS A 45 9.49 -12.11 -1.46
N ARG A 46 9.34 -10.97 -0.85
CA ARG A 46 8.57 -10.81 0.39
C ARG A 46 7.11 -10.56 0.06
N TRP A 47 6.25 -11.02 0.94
CA TRP A 47 4.82 -10.70 0.86
C TRP A 47 4.62 -9.26 1.33
N ILE A 48 4.03 -8.45 0.47
CA ILE A 48 3.81 -7.04 0.74
C ILE A 48 2.43 -6.61 0.26
N LEU A 49 1.96 -5.47 0.79
CA LEU A 49 0.78 -4.82 0.25
C LEU A 49 1.15 -4.11 -1.06
N PRO A 50 0.22 -3.99 -2.02
CA PRO A 50 0.43 -3.10 -3.16
C PRO A 50 0.70 -1.70 -2.65
N LYS A 51 1.78 -1.07 -3.12
CA LYS A 51 2.18 0.24 -2.62
C LYS A 51 3.02 0.98 -3.64
N GLY A 52 3.04 2.28 -3.51
CA GLY A 52 3.87 3.09 -4.37
C GLY A 52 3.96 4.54 -3.91
N TRP A 53 4.74 5.29 -4.64
CA TRP A 53 4.97 6.69 -4.38
C TRP A 53 3.77 7.52 -4.86
N PRO A 54 3.36 8.53 -4.10
CA PRO A 54 2.34 9.45 -4.58
C PRO A 54 2.80 10.14 -5.86
N LYS A 55 1.91 10.21 -6.82
CA LYS A 55 2.16 10.90 -8.07
C LYS A 55 1.61 12.33 -7.99
N PRO A 56 2.20 13.27 -8.73
CA PRO A 56 1.66 14.63 -8.76
C PRO A 56 0.19 14.63 -9.13
N GLY A 57 -0.60 15.41 -8.40
CA GLY A 57 -2.03 15.52 -8.62
C GLY A 57 -2.86 14.37 -8.06
N THR A 58 -2.24 13.42 -7.40
CA THR A 58 -2.92 12.25 -6.83
C THR A 58 -2.71 12.23 -5.33
N ASP A 59 -3.79 12.13 -4.58
CA ASP A 59 -3.68 11.99 -3.13
C ASP A 59 -3.32 10.54 -2.76
N ALA A 60 -3.15 10.29 -1.48
CA ALA A 60 -2.76 8.97 -1.02
C ALA A 60 -3.81 7.90 -1.34
N GLY A 61 -5.08 8.26 -1.28
CA GLY A 61 -6.16 7.34 -1.66
C GLY A 61 -6.12 6.97 -3.13
N GLY A 62 -5.93 7.96 -3.99
CA GLY A 62 -5.80 7.72 -5.42
C GLY A 62 -4.57 6.90 -5.75
N THR A 63 -3.45 7.17 -5.07
CA THR A 63 -2.23 6.39 -5.25
C THR A 63 -2.46 4.93 -4.85
N ALA A 64 -3.10 4.70 -3.70
CA ALA A 64 -3.40 3.33 -3.27
C ALA A 64 -4.27 2.59 -4.28
N LEU A 65 -5.26 3.27 -4.86
CA LEU A 65 -6.10 2.68 -5.90
C LEU A 65 -5.30 2.31 -7.14
N GLU A 66 -4.43 3.21 -7.59
CA GLU A 66 -3.57 2.94 -8.74
C GLU A 66 -2.65 1.76 -8.50
N GLU A 67 -2.03 1.70 -7.34
CA GLU A 67 -1.10 0.62 -7.03
C GLU A 67 -1.83 -0.72 -6.91
N ALA A 68 -3.03 -0.74 -6.37
CA ALA A 68 -3.83 -1.96 -6.35
C ALA A 68 -4.12 -2.45 -7.76
N TRP A 69 -4.41 -1.54 -8.68
CA TRP A 69 -4.64 -1.89 -10.08
C TRP A 69 -3.35 -2.32 -10.79
N GLU A 70 -2.30 -1.51 -10.68
CA GLU A 70 -1.06 -1.76 -11.40
C GLU A 70 -0.34 -3.02 -10.91
N GLU A 71 -0.30 -3.23 -9.61
CA GLU A 71 0.47 -4.33 -9.04
C GLU A 71 -0.32 -5.61 -8.84
N ALA A 72 -1.63 -5.51 -8.65
CA ALA A 72 -2.45 -6.67 -8.34
C ALA A 72 -3.62 -6.87 -9.29
N GLY A 73 -3.86 -5.96 -10.21
CA GLY A 73 -4.96 -6.06 -11.15
C GLY A 73 -6.34 -5.95 -10.52
N ILE A 74 -6.45 -5.29 -9.40
CA ILE A 74 -7.69 -5.22 -8.63
C ILE A 74 -8.29 -3.84 -8.68
N LYS A 75 -9.60 -3.78 -8.98
CA LYS A 75 -10.42 -2.60 -8.80
C LYS A 75 -11.30 -2.82 -7.57
N PRO A 76 -10.95 -2.21 -6.45
CA PRO A 76 -11.76 -2.38 -5.25
C PRO A 76 -13.16 -1.79 -5.42
N ARG A 77 -14.12 -2.44 -4.81
CA ARG A 77 -15.49 -1.95 -4.73
C ARG A 77 -15.66 -1.09 -3.49
N GLY A 78 -16.74 -0.36 -3.42
CA GLY A 78 -17.12 0.34 -2.21
C GLY A 78 -16.66 1.78 -2.11
N GLY A 79 -16.27 2.36 -3.22
CA GLY A 79 -16.00 3.80 -3.27
C GLY A 79 -14.59 4.16 -2.80
N ARG A 80 -14.50 5.23 -2.04
CA ARG A 80 -13.21 5.77 -1.66
C ARG A 80 -12.48 4.90 -0.64
N PRO A 81 -11.16 4.75 -0.78
CA PRO A 81 -10.37 4.11 0.25
C PRO A 81 -10.39 4.94 1.53
N ARG A 82 -10.40 4.25 2.65
CA ARG A 82 -10.39 4.87 3.96
C ARG A 82 -9.00 4.69 4.56
N ARG A 83 -8.46 5.78 5.10
CA ARG A 83 -7.20 5.71 5.80
C ARG A 83 -7.38 4.95 7.11
N ILE A 84 -6.54 3.93 7.33
CA ILE A 84 -6.62 3.13 8.54
C ILE A 84 -5.38 3.26 9.42
N GLY A 85 -4.29 3.80 8.92
CA GLY A 85 -3.11 3.96 9.73
C GLY A 85 -1.86 4.22 8.91
N ARG A 86 -0.76 4.28 9.61
CA ARG A 86 0.56 4.42 9.01
C ARG A 86 1.59 3.76 9.89
N TYR A 87 2.71 3.40 9.29
CA TYR A 87 3.83 2.85 10.03
C TYR A 87 5.11 3.27 9.33
N ARG A 88 6.21 3.13 10.04
CA ARG A 88 7.54 3.42 9.51
C ARG A 88 8.33 2.15 9.39
N TYR A 89 9.18 2.11 8.40
CA TYR A 89 10.13 1.05 8.28
C TYR A 89 11.38 1.57 7.57
N ASP A 90 12.49 0.89 7.83
CA ASP A 90 13.73 1.19 7.16
C ASP A 90 13.87 0.31 5.95
N LYS A 91 14.15 0.95 4.83
CA LYS A 91 14.40 0.20 3.60
C LYS A 91 15.88 -0.15 3.55
N VAL A 92 16.12 -1.42 3.46
CA VAL A 92 17.47 -1.94 3.40
C VAL A 92 17.88 -2.17 1.96
#